data_f0260c4bb9d7752b8aac7f922c104b9b
#
_entry.id   f0260c4bb9d7752b8aac7f922c104b9b
#
_cell.length_a   1.000
_cell.length_b   1.000
_cell.length_c   1.000
_cell.angle_alpha   90.00
_cell.angle_beta   90.00
_cell.angle_gamma   90.00
#
_symmetry.space_group_name_H-M   'P 1'
#
loop_
_entity.id
_entity.type
_entity.pdbx_description
1 polymer ?
#
loop_
_entity_poly.entity_id
_entity_poly.type
_entity_poly.pdbx_seq_one_letter_code
_entity_poly.pdbx_strand_id
1 'polypeptide(L)'
;KDWPAEERLYRFDASNDFAVYFGDPDHPLPLAEAKTQLMTIRDSTLVTLRIALGIWNLRKHNPSLISPTGRIPITYDEILAWQGRRKHSYVSGGKRITDGYRPEDREEVRDDLKLASMIYLKGDRTIYINGRQQKSHFEGRYIDVTFWDYPSLFSGEKPRLQGVTFVPGGWMDAYASANNIYLAEIDRRVFQLHKHHEQHALRLAFFLADEWRSHAYDTHHDYIFTMAELLARSVIRVDKRNLTNRLAPSIEKSLELLRARGIIGSYECLAPIDKSKPQWGNDWLASRWRILPPESLLQSYMAKGIAQPSASTQARLSPPKHRRGRTPKGG
;
A
#
# COMPACT_ATOMS: atom_id res chain seq x y z
N LYS A 1 14.35 9.82 -5.66
CA LYS A 1 14.72 10.59 -6.88
C LYS A 1 14.52 12.06 -6.57
N ASP A 2 15.48 12.90 -6.90
CA ASP A 2 15.37 14.33 -6.66
C ASP A 2 14.44 14.95 -7.71
N TRP A 3 13.60 15.88 -7.26
CA TRP A 3 12.74 16.64 -8.15
C TRP A 3 13.62 17.48 -9.08
N PRO A 4 13.42 17.46 -10.40
CA PRO A 4 14.23 18.26 -11.32
C PRO A 4 14.18 19.74 -10.96
N ALA A 5 15.35 20.42 -10.90
CA ALA A 5 15.46 21.77 -10.37
C ALA A 5 14.68 22.82 -11.19
N GLU A 6 14.43 22.55 -12.47
CA GLU A 6 13.87 23.48 -13.44
C GLU A 6 12.47 23.10 -13.93
N GLU A 7 11.97 21.88 -13.59
CA GLU A 7 10.68 21.41 -14.07
C GLU A 7 9.61 21.47 -12.98
N ARG A 8 8.42 21.97 -13.32
CA ARG A 8 7.24 22.01 -12.45
C ARG A 8 6.54 20.66 -12.35
N LEU A 9 7.06 19.64 -13.05
CA LEU A 9 6.50 18.30 -13.13
C LEU A 9 7.56 17.26 -12.82
N TYR A 10 7.15 16.16 -12.21
CA TYR A 10 7.99 15.00 -11.98
C TYR A 10 7.69 13.92 -13.02
N ARG A 11 8.67 13.59 -13.88
CA ARG A 11 8.56 12.50 -14.83
C ARG A 11 9.07 11.21 -14.22
N PHE A 12 8.18 10.21 -14.11
CA PHE A 12 8.54 8.90 -13.55
C PHE A 12 9.43 8.08 -14.48
N ASP A 13 9.22 8.23 -15.77
CA ASP A 13 9.96 7.52 -16.80
C ASP A 13 10.07 8.44 -18.03
N ALA A 14 11.28 8.63 -18.54
CA ALA A 14 11.49 9.41 -19.74
C ALA A 14 10.95 8.71 -21.02
N SER A 15 10.73 7.39 -20.96
CA SER A 15 10.17 6.59 -22.07
C SER A 15 8.64 6.56 -22.09
N ASN A 16 8.00 6.85 -20.96
CA ASN A 16 6.55 6.93 -20.82
C ASN A 16 6.20 8.37 -20.49
N ASP A 17 5.39 9.03 -21.28
CA ASP A 17 4.94 10.41 -21.08
C ASP A 17 4.10 10.59 -19.81
N PHE A 18 4.54 9.96 -18.71
CA PHE A 18 3.87 9.99 -17.42
C PHE A 18 4.48 11.05 -16.51
N ALA A 19 3.69 12.05 -16.20
CA ALA A 19 4.09 13.16 -15.36
C ALA A 19 3.17 13.32 -14.14
N VAL A 20 3.75 13.74 -13.03
CA VAL A 20 3.04 14.10 -11.81
C VAL A 20 3.28 15.56 -11.52
N TYR A 21 2.20 16.29 -11.33
CA TYR A 21 2.22 17.69 -10.94
C TYR A 21 1.74 17.83 -9.51
N PHE A 22 2.16 18.94 -8.90
CA PHE A 22 1.57 19.41 -7.65
C PHE A 22 0.76 20.67 -7.93
N GLY A 23 -0.54 20.62 -7.64
CA GLY A 23 -1.47 21.70 -7.97
C GLY A 23 -2.17 21.48 -9.31
N ASP A 24 -3.02 22.43 -9.66
CA ASP A 24 -3.72 22.45 -10.95
C ASP A 24 -2.73 22.77 -12.08
N PRO A 25 -2.70 22.02 -13.19
CA PRO A 25 -1.83 22.33 -14.32
C PRO A 25 -2.02 23.73 -14.91
N ASP A 26 -3.24 24.25 -14.86
CA ASP A 26 -3.58 25.59 -15.33
C ASP A 26 -3.09 26.68 -14.35
N HIS A 27 -2.96 26.32 -13.06
CA HIS A 27 -2.49 27.17 -11.97
C HIS A 27 -1.46 26.42 -11.13
N PRO A 28 -0.30 26.04 -11.71
CA PRO A 28 0.68 25.23 -11.01
C PRO A 28 1.30 26.02 -9.85
N LEU A 29 1.54 25.33 -8.75
CA LEU A 29 2.28 25.92 -7.63
C LEU A 29 3.69 26.35 -8.06
N PRO A 30 4.24 27.42 -7.47
CA PRO A 30 5.64 27.75 -7.63
C PRO A 30 6.52 26.54 -7.28
N LEU A 31 7.62 26.33 -8.02
CA LEU A 31 8.47 25.14 -7.87
C LEU A 31 8.95 24.91 -6.43
N ALA A 32 9.33 25.97 -5.71
CA ALA A 32 9.77 25.88 -4.32
C ALA A 32 8.65 25.38 -3.39
N GLU A 33 7.42 25.82 -3.62
CA GLU A 33 6.24 25.40 -2.85
C GLU A 33 5.86 23.97 -3.20
N ALA A 34 5.84 23.61 -4.50
CA ALA A 34 5.58 22.24 -4.94
C ALA A 34 6.59 21.26 -4.34
N LYS A 35 7.89 21.61 -4.29
CA LYS A 35 8.92 20.82 -3.60
C LYS A 35 8.63 20.66 -2.12
N THR A 36 8.29 21.76 -1.45
CA THR A 36 7.98 21.73 -0.02
C THR A 36 6.79 20.81 0.26
N GLN A 37 5.73 20.93 -0.53
CA GLN A 37 4.55 20.09 -0.41
C GLN A 37 4.86 18.61 -0.69
N LEU A 38 5.65 18.31 -1.73
CA LEU A 38 6.08 16.95 -2.03
C LEU A 38 6.87 16.33 -0.88
N MET A 39 7.76 17.10 -0.24
CA MET A 39 8.53 16.63 0.92
C MET A 39 7.66 16.39 2.16
N THR A 40 6.45 16.95 2.22
CA THR A 40 5.50 16.70 3.31
C THR A 40 4.71 15.42 3.15
N ILE A 41 4.72 14.80 1.94
CA ILE A 41 4.12 13.46 1.73
C ILE A 41 4.87 12.46 2.62
N ARG A 42 4.14 11.91 3.57
CA ARG A 42 4.64 10.91 4.53
C ARG A 42 4.08 9.54 4.20
N ASP A 43 4.64 8.53 4.83
CA ASP A 43 4.04 7.18 4.77
C ASP A 43 2.60 7.19 5.31
N SER A 44 2.26 8.08 6.26
CA SER A 44 0.87 8.28 6.73
C SER A 44 -0.06 8.72 5.62
N THR A 45 0.37 9.64 4.76
CA THR A 45 -0.42 10.12 3.61
C THR A 45 -0.74 8.97 2.65
N LEU A 46 0.26 8.12 2.36
CA LEU A 46 0.05 6.94 1.51
C LEU A 46 -0.88 5.91 2.14
N VAL A 47 -0.77 5.70 3.46
CA VAL A 47 -1.68 4.82 4.22
C VAL A 47 -3.10 5.36 4.18
N THR A 48 -3.29 6.63 4.52
CA THR A 48 -4.60 7.30 4.51
C THR A 48 -5.27 7.21 3.14
N LEU A 49 -4.50 7.49 2.09
CA LEU A 49 -4.97 7.43 0.70
C LEU A 49 -5.37 6.01 0.29
N ARG A 50 -4.54 5.01 0.58
CA ARG A 50 -4.84 3.60 0.24
C ARG A 50 -6.06 3.09 1.00
N ILE A 51 -6.26 3.52 2.24
CA ILE A 51 -7.47 3.22 3.01
C ILE A 51 -8.70 3.85 2.34
N ALA A 52 -8.64 5.13 1.96
CA ALA A 52 -9.75 5.81 1.30
C ALA A 52 -10.12 5.13 -0.03
N LEU A 53 -9.13 4.76 -0.85
CA LEU A 53 -9.31 3.98 -2.07
C LEU A 53 -9.92 2.58 -1.77
N GLY A 54 -9.47 1.93 -0.70
CA GLY A 54 -10.01 0.63 -0.27
C GLY A 54 -11.48 0.73 0.14
N ILE A 55 -11.84 1.72 0.94
CA ILE A 55 -13.24 1.98 1.35
C ILE A 55 -14.11 2.30 0.13
N TRP A 56 -13.60 3.15 -0.78
CA TRP A 56 -14.30 3.44 -2.03
C TRP A 56 -14.53 2.16 -2.85
N ASN A 57 -13.51 1.35 -3.03
CA ASN A 57 -13.61 0.11 -3.80
C ASN A 57 -14.64 -0.88 -3.19
N LEU A 58 -14.75 -0.95 -1.87
CA LEU A 58 -15.75 -1.77 -1.18
C LEU A 58 -17.19 -1.24 -1.36
N ARG A 59 -17.35 0.07 -1.51
CA ARG A 59 -18.66 0.73 -1.53
C ARG A 59 -19.17 1.09 -2.93
N LYS A 60 -18.30 1.17 -3.93
CA LYS A 60 -18.64 1.64 -5.29
C LYS A 60 -19.78 0.86 -5.97
N HIS A 61 -20.06 -0.35 -5.52
CA HIS A 61 -21.15 -1.18 -6.06
C HIS A 61 -22.45 -1.11 -5.24
N ASN A 62 -22.46 -0.33 -4.15
CA ASN A 62 -23.65 -0.17 -3.32
C ASN A 62 -24.36 1.15 -3.67
N PRO A 63 -25.54 1.08 -4.36
CA PRO A 63 -26.27 2.27 -4.79
C PRO A 63 -26.68 3.21 -3.65
N SER A 64 -26.83 2.67 -2.42
CA SER A 64 -27.18 3.48 -1.25
C SER A 64 -26.04 4.30 -0.69
N LEU A 65 -24.81 3.98 -1.06
CA LEU A 65 -23.60 4.60 -0.52
C LEU A 65 -22.83 5.42 -1.56
N ILE A 66 -23.20 5.31 -2.82
CA ILE A 66 -22.53 6.00 -3.91
C ILE A 66 -23.45 7.09 -4.51
N SER A 67 -22.92 8.29 -4.69
CA SER A 67 -23.62 9.35 -5.37
C SER A 67 -23.69 9.10 -6.90
N PRO A 68 -24.57 9.79 -7.63
CA PRO A 68 -24.59 9.71 -9.09
C PRO A 68 -23.24 10.06 -9.77
N THR A 69 -22.39 10.81 -9.08
CA THR A 69 -21.05 11.18 -9.55
C THR A 69 -19.96 10.19 -9.12
N GLY A 70 -20.31 9.00 -8.63
CA GLY A 70 -19.37 8.00 -8.17
C GLY A 70 -18.70 8.30 -6.82
N ARG A 71 -19.08 9.39 -6.16
CA ARG A 71 -18.51 9.81 -4.87
C ARG A 71 -19.15 9.05 -3.71
N ILE A 72 -18.34 8.71 -2.72
CA ILE A 72 -18.81 8.09 -1.48
C ILE A 72 -18.46 8.94 -0.26
N PRO A 73 -19.28 8.94 0.79
CA PRO A 73 -18.91 9.55 2.06
C PRO A 73 -17.93 8.63 2.81
N ILE A 74 -16.86 9.23 3.37
CA ILE A 74 -15.90 8.58 4.24
C ILE A 74 -15.67 9.48 5.45
N THR A 75 -15.86 8.97 6.65
CA THR A 75 -15.54 9.71 7.88
C THR A 75 -14.07 9.57 8.24
N TYR A 76 -13.49 10.58 8.88
CA TYR A 76 -12.13 10.49 9.40
C TYR A 76 -12.01 9.38 10.46
N ASP A 77 -13.04 9.20 11.28
CA ASP A 77 -13.09 8.14 12.29
C ASP A 77 -13.02 6.74 11.66
N GLU A 78 -13.60 6.56 10.49
CA GLU A 78 -13.51 5.30 9.75
C GLU A 78 -12.08 5.04 9.26
N ILE A 79 -11.41 6.03 8.71
CA ILE A 79 -10.00 5.91 8.30
C ILE A 79 -9.12 5.59 9.50
N LEU A 80 -9.31 6.29 10.62
CA LEU A 80 -8.57 6.04 11.87
C LEU A 80 -8.82 4.64 12.43
N ALA A 81 -10.05 4.14 12.31
CA ALA A 81 -10.37 2.76 12.70
C ALA A 81 -9.63 1.73 11.83
N TRP A 82 -9.51 1.98 10.53
CA TRP A 82 -8.74 1.12 9.62
C TRP A 82 -7.25 1.17 9.93
N GLN A 83 -6.73 2.33 10.35
CA GLN A 83 -5.35 2.49 10.83
C GLN A 83 -5.09 1.80 12.17
N GLY A 84 -6.11 1.23 12.82
CA GLY A 84 -5.97 0.62 14.15
C GLY A 84 -5.69 1.64 15.25
N ARG A 85 -6.01 2.92 15.03
CA ARG A 85 -5.84 3.97 16.05
C ARG A 85 -6.74 3.69 17.24
N ARG A 86 -6.23 3.94 18.44
CA ARG A 86 -7.00 3.79 19.67
C ARG A 86 -7.85 5.04 19.92
N LYS A 87 -9.12 4.80 20.25
CA LYS A 87 -9.99 5.88 20.72
C LYS A 87 -9.48 6.43 22.03
N HIS A 88 -9.61 7.72 22.21
CA HIS A 88 -9.30 8.37 23.48
C HIS A 88 -10.27 7.88 24.57
N SER A 89 -9.77 7.66 25.76
CA SER A 89 -10.60 7.31 26.91
C SER A 89 -10.06 8.02 28.14
N TYR A 90 -10.98 8.46 28.99
CA TYR A 90 -10.68 9.07 30.27
C TYR A 90 -11.54 8.47 31.36
N VAL A 91 -11.16 8.68 32.61
CA VAL A 91 -11.93 8.22 33.78
C VAL A 91 -12.68 9.41 34.35
N SER A 92 -14.02 9.30 34.46
CA SER A 92 -14.87 10.29 35.11
C SER A 92 -15.84 9.56 36.01
N GLY A 93 -15.91 10.00 37.27
CA GLY A 93 -16.77 9.35 38.27
C GLY A 93 -16.46 7.87 38.51
N GLY A 94 -15.18 7.45 38.37
CA GLY A 94 -14.76 6.04 38.51
C GLY A 94 -15.09 5.16 37.31
N LYS A 95 -15.74 5.68 36.26
CA LYS A 95 -16.06 4.95 35.02
C LYS A 95 -15.15 5.39 33.88
N ARG A 96 -14.68 4.41 33.08
CA ARG A 96 -13.93 4.69 31.87
C ARG A 96 -14.91 5.10 30.76
N ILE A 97 -14.75 6.32 30.25
CA ILE A 97 -15.53 6.87 29.15
C ILE A 97 -14.65 6.89 27.91
N THR A 98 -15.15 6.37 26.80
CA THR A 98 -14.47 6.40 25.50
C THR A 98 -15.08 7.51 24.65
N ASP A 99 -14.27 8.54 24.35
CA ASP A 99 -14.72 9.80 23.72
C ASP A 99 -14.35 9.91 22.21
N GLY A 100 -14.13 8.78 21.56
CA GLY A 100 -13.77 8.79 20.14
C GLY A 100 -12.28 9.07 19.88
N TYR A 101 -11.97 9.54 18.67
CA TYR A 101 -10.60 9.90 18.29
C TYR A 101 -10.30 11.36 18.63
N ARG A 102 -9.03 11.68 18.86
CA ARG A 102 -8.59 13.04 19.16
C ARG A 102 -8.80 13.95 17.94
N PRO A 103 -9.05 15.25 18.14
CA PRO A 103 -9.13 16.21 17.04
C PRO A 103 -7.88 16.22 16.17
N GLU A 104 -6.69 16.10 16.77
CA GLU A 104 -5.39 16.12 16.08
C GLU A 104 -5.24 14.91 15.15
N ASP A 105 -5.77 13.73 15.54
CA ASP A 105 -5.76 12.55 14.68
C ASP A 105 -6.64 12.76 13.44
N ARG A 106 -7.79 13.44 13.58
CA ARG A 106 -8.68 13.79 12.48
C ARG A 106 -8.08 14.87 11.57
N GLU A 107 -7.41 15.86 12.16
CA GLU A 107 -6.66 16.89 11.40
C GLU A 107 -5.56 16.22 10.56
N GLU A 108 -4.81 15.26 11.11
CA GLU A 108 -3.79 14.50 10.36
C GLU A 108 -4.40 13.81 9.14
N VAL A 109 -5.52 13.11 9.28
CA VAL A 109 -6.21 12.45 8.16
C VAL A 109 -6.70 13.46 7.12
N ARG A 110 -7.26 14.59 7.58
CA ARG A 110 -7.71 15.67 6.70
C ARG A 110 -6.57 16.25 5.87
N ASP A 111 -5.45 16.56 6.53
CA ASP A 111 -4.26 17.13 5.88
C ASP A 111 -3.65 16.12 4.89
N ASP A 112 -3.59 14.84 5.22
CA ASP A 112 -3.16 13.78 4.32
C ASP A 112 -4.02 13.72 3.06
N LEU A 113 -5.35 13.77 3.19
CA LEU A 113 -6.28 13.76 2.04
C LEU A 113 -6.21 15.06 1.23
N LYS A 114 -6.05 16.21 1.91
CA LYS A 114 -5.85 17.49 1.25
C LYS A 114 -4.57 17.47 0.40
N LEU A 115 -3.47 16.99 0.97
CA LEU A 115 -2.20 16.86 0.28
C LEU A 115 -2.31 15.92 -0.94
N ALA A 116 -2.97 14.77 -0.77
CA ALA A 116 -3.20 13.83 -1.87
C ALA A 116 -4.09 14.39 -2.99
N SER A 117 -5.06 15.25 -2.66
CA SER A 117 -5.93 15.90 -3.65
C SER A 117 -5.22 16.97 -4.49
N MET A 118 -4.05 17.41 -4.06
CA MET A 118 -3.20 18.33 -4.82
C MET A 118 -2.34 17.62 -5.88
N ILE A 119 -2.29 16.29 -5.85
CA ILE A 119 -1.55 15.51 -6.84
C ILE A 119 -2.37 15.43 -8.13
N TYR A 120 -1.74 15.82 -9.22
CA TYR A 120 -2.29 15.77 -10.57
C TYR A 120 -1.45 14.84 -11.43
N LEU A 121 -2.09 14.00 -12.20
CA LEU A 121 -1.45 13.01 -13.06
C LEU A 121 -1.73 13.34 -14.52
N LYS A 122 -0.70 13.22 -15.36
CA LYS A 122 -0.84 13.29 -16.81
C LYS A 122 0.04 12.25 -17.47
N GLY A 123 -0.49 11.50 -18.41
CA GLY A 123 0.35 10.60 -19.17
C GLY A 123 -0.40 9.55 -19.95
N ASP A 124 0.39 8.89 -20.80
CA ASP A 124 -0.04 7.73 -21.54
C ASP A 124 0.39 6.46 -20.81
N ARG A 125 -0.53 5.56 -20.64
CA ARG A 125 -0.24 4.24 -20.06
C ARG A 125 -0.78 3.14 -20.94
N THR A 126 0.02 2.11 -21.09
CA THR A 126 -0.45 0.86 -21.66
C THR A 126 -1.12 0.03 -20.58
N ILE A 127 -2.38 -0.27 -20.76
CA ILE A 127 -3.15 -1.18 -19.90
C ILE A 127 -3.56 -2.41 -20.69
N TYR A 128 -3.71 -3.53 -20.02
CA TYR A 128 -4.20 -4.76 -20.62
C TYR A 128 -5.64 -5.02 -20.17
N ILE A 129 -6.59 -4.93 -21.10
CA ILE A 129 -7.99 -5.23 -20.83
C ILE A 129 -8.35 -6.49 -21.62
N ASN A 130 -8.79 -7.54 -20.91
CA ASN A 130 -9.14 -8.84 -21.50
C ASN A 130 -8.01 -9.42 -22.41
N GLY A 131 -6.77 -9.29 -21.95
CA GLY A 131 -5.59 -9.78 -22.70
C GLY A 131 -5.17 -8.91 -23.90
N ARG A 132 -5.86 -7.82 -24.18
CA ARG A 132 -5.51 -6.87 -25.24
C ARG A 132 -4.82 -5.65 -24.68
N GLN A 133 -3.72 -5.28 -25.33
CA GLN A 133 -3.00 -4.06 -25.02
C GLN A 133 -3.81 -2.85 -25.50
N GLN A 134 -4.11 -1.92 -24.60
CA GLN A 134 -4.78 -0.66 -24.90
C GLN A 134 -3.96 0.51 -24.36
N LYS A 135 -3.70 1.50 -25.20
CA LYS A 135 -3.17 2.78 -24.73
C LYS A 135 -4.31 3.59 -24.14
N SER A 136 -4.12 4.09 -22.93
CA SER A 136 -5.04 4.99 -22.25
C SER A 136 -4.30 6.27 -21.91
N HIS A 137 -4.82 7.38 -22.40
CA HIS A 137 -4.40 8.71 -21.96
C HIS A 137 -5.22 9.12 -20.75
N PHE A 138 -4.60 9.66 -19.76
CA PHE A 138 -5.29 10.25 -18.61
C PHE A 138 -4.63 11.56 -18.22
N GLU A 139 -5.46 12.50 -17.85
CA GLU A 139 -5.07 13.80 -17.31
C GLU A 139 -6.10 14.19 -16.25
N GLY A 140 -5.65 14.43 -15.00
CA GLY A 140 -6.57 14.79 -13.94
C GLY A 140 -5.99 14.61 -12.55
N ARG A 141 -6.76 14.98 -11.55
CA ARG A 141 -6.39 14.79 -10.14
C ARG A 141 -6.24 13.32 -9.81
N TYR A 142 -5.31 13.02 -8.90
CA TYR A 142 -5.13 11.67 -8.38
C TYR A 142 -6.35 11.20 -7.59
N ILE A 143 -6.91 12.09 -6.77
CA ILE A 143 -8.20 11.91 -6.08
C ILE A 143 -8.98 13.22 -6.14
N ASP A 144 -10.29 13.13 -6.08
CA ASP A 144 -11.17 14.28 -5.89
C ASP A 144 -11.91 14.13 -4.55
N VAL A 145 -11.77 15.14 -3.70
CA VAL A 145 -12.35 15.15 -2.35
C VAL A 145 -13.08 16.46 -2.09
N THR A 146 -14.24 16.35 -1.46
CA THR A 146 -14.94 17.49 -0.88
C THR A 146 -15.01 17.30 0.62
N PHE A 147 -14.43 18.23 1.35
CA PHE A 147 -14.43 18.21 2.82
C PHE A 147 -15.76 18.69 3.36
N TRP A 148 -16.25 18.01 4.39
CA TRP A 148 -17.44 18.43 5.10
C TRP A 148 -17.18 18.36 6.62
N ASP A 149 -17.38 19.52 7.24
CA ASP A 149 -17.17 19.73 8.66
C ASP A 149 -18.44 20.39 9.22
N TYR A 150 -18.86 19.99 10.40
CA TYR A 150 -19.95 20.71 11.05
C TYR A 150 -19.41 21.99 11.72
N PRO A 151 -20.07 23.13 11.49
CA PRO A 151 -19.73 24.33 12.25
C PRO A 151 -19.93 24.05 13.74
N SER A 152 -19.07 24.64 14.56
CA SER A 152 -19.32 24.61 16.01
C SER A 152 -20.60 25.39 16.34
N LEU A 153 -21.41 24.83 17.22
CA LEU A 153 -22.59 25.53 17.74
C LEU A 153 -22.21 26.67 18.69
N PHE A 154 -20.96 26.73 19.14
CA PHE A 154 -20.46 27.72 20.07
C PHE A 154 -19.48 28.67 19.37
N SER A 155 -19.68 29.96 19.62
CA SER A 155 -18.79 31.02 19.11
C SER A 155 -17.37 30.82 19.62
N GLY A 156 -16.41 30.77 18.69
CA GLY A 156 -14.98 30.62 19.00
C GLY A 156 -14.44 29.19 19.04
N GLU A 157 -15.30 28.16 18.96
CA GLU A 157 -14.81 26.78 18.83
C GLU A 157 -14.48 26.42 17.40
N LYS A 158 -13.46 25.54 17.24
CA LYS A 158 -13.11 25.00 15.92
C LYS A 158 -14.25 24.12 15.35
N PRO A 159 -14.45 24.11 14.04
CA PRO A 159 -15.40 23.20 13.40
C PRO A 159 -15.13 21.75 13.77
N ARG A 160 -16.17 20.97 13.99
CA ARG A 160 -16.01 19.53 14.23
C ARG A 160 -15.72 18.82 12.92
N LEU A 161 -14.50 18.34 12.78
CA LEU A 161 -14.06 17.57 11.61
C LEU A 161 -14.80 16.24 11.51
N GLN A 162 -15.44 15.98 10.37
CA GLN A 162 -16.27 14.78 10.15
C GLN A 162 -15.70 13.86 9.09
N GLY A 163 -15.43 14.35 7.88
CA GLY A 163 -15.00 13.51 6.79
C GLY A 163 -14.98 14.20 5.44
N VAL A 164 -15.02 13.37 4.42
CA VAL A 164 -14.97 13.79 3.01
C VAL A 164 -15.98 13.00 2.18
N THR A 165 -16.44 13.60 1.07
CA THR A 165 -16.89 12.82 -0.06
C THR A 165 -15.70 12.57 -0.98
N PHE A 166 -15.51 11.34 -1.38
CA PHE A 166 -14.29 10.86 -2.02
C PHE A 166 -14.63 10.13 -3.33
N VAL A 167 -13.83 10.38 -4.36
CA VAL A 167 -13.76 9.58 -5.57
C VAL A 167 -12.30 9.55 -6.08
N PRO A 168 -11.81 8.42 -6.58
CA PRO A 168 -10.54 8.39 -7.30
C PRO A 168 -10.63 9.24 -8.56
N GLY A 169 -9.50 9.77 -9.03
CA GLY A 169 -9.47 10.48 -10.31
C GLY A 169 -9.74 9.58 -11.51
N GLY A 170 -9.94 10.17 -12.68
CA GLY A 170 -10.28 9.46 -13.91
C GLY A 170 -9.28 8.39 -14.37
N TRP A 171 -8.04 8.44 -13.86
CA TRP A 171 -7.05 7.38 -14.07
C TRP A 171 -7.54 6.00 -13.59
N MET A 172 -8.48 5.97 -12.64
CA MET A 172 -9.04 4.74 -12.07
C MET A 172 -10.12 4.12 -12.95
N ASP A 173 -10.75 4.88 -13.85
CA ASP A 173 -11.88 4.39 -14.66
C ASP A 173 -11.48 3.20 -15.53
N ALA A 174 -10.29 3.25 -16.12
CA ALA A 174 -9.75 2.16 -16.90
C ALA A 174 -9.56 0.88 -16.09
N TYR A 175 -9.21 1.00 -14.80
CA TYR A 175 -9.04 -0.14 -13.91
C TYR A 175 -10.38 -0.62 -13.33
N ALA A 176 -11.30 0.30 -13.05
CA ALA A 176 -12.62 -0.02 -12.53
C ALA A 176 -13.45 -0.81 -13.57
N SER A 177 -13.35 -0.46 -14.85
CA SER A 177 -14.02 -1.16 -15.95
C SER A 177 -13.51 -2.60 -16.16
N ALA A 178 -12.28 -2.90 -15.72
CA ALA A 178 -11.67 -4.22 -15.84
C ALA A 178 -11.96 -5.14 -14.64
N ASN A 179 -13.06 -4.94 -13.91
CA ASN A 179 -13.47 -5.73 -12.73
C ASN A 179 -12.39 -5.84 -11.65
N ASN A 180 -11.58 -4.80 -11.47
CA ASN A 180 -10.48 -4.73 -10.50
C ASN A 180 -9.35 -5.76 -10.71
N ILE A 181 -9.27 -6.38 -11.89
CA ILE A 181 -8.26 -7.41 -12.19
C ILE A 181 -6.83 -6.89 -11.98
N TYR A 182 -6.61 -5.58 -12.16
CA TYR A 182 -5.29 -4.95 -12.07
C TYR A 182 -4.96 -4.31 -10.71
N LEU A 183 -5.87 -4.37 -9.74
CA LEU A 183 -5.61 -3.82 -8.42
C LEU A 183 -4.86 -4.84 -7.56
N ALA A 184 -3.80 -4.40 -6.90
CA ALA A 184 -3.14 -5.19 -5.89
C ALA A 184 -4.02 -5.32 -4.64
N GLU A 185 -4.10 -6.52 -4.09
CA GLU A 185 -4.77 -6.75 -2.81
C GLU A 185 -3.77 -6.51 -1.67
N ILE A 186 -4.17 -5.67 -0.74
CA ILE A 186 -3.37 -5.36 0.44
C ILE A 186 -4.13 -5.83 1.67
N ASP A 187 -3.48 -6.63 2.48
CA ASP A 187 -4.04 -7.07 3.76
C ASP A 187 -4.31 -5.85 4.65
N ARG A 188 -5.52 -5.77 5.22
CA ARG A 188 -5.92 -4.66 6.09
C ARG A 188 -4.99 -4.49 7.29
N ARG A 189 -4.35 -5.55 7.76
CA ARG A 189 -3.38 -5.52 8.86
C ARG A 189 -2.15 -4.67 8.54
N VAL A 190 -1.82 -4.47 7.25
CA VAL A 190 -0.74 -3.57 6.82
C VAL A 190 -1.01 -2.13 7.28
N PHE A 191 -2.25 -1.68 7.22
CA PHE A 191 -2.62 -0.32 7.63
C PHE A 191 -2.55 -0.09 9.15
N GLN A 192 -2.47 -1.17 9.93
CA GLN A 192 -2.33 -1.14 11.39
C GLN A 192 -0.85 -1.16 11.85
N LEU A 193 0.09 -1.21 10.90
CA LEU A 193 1.52 -1.06 11.20
C LEU A 193 1.81 0.36 11.69
N HIS A 194 2.66 0.46 12.71
CA HIS A 194 2.99 1.76 13.30
C HIS A 194 3.88 2.58 12.34
N LYS A 195 3.38 3.72 11.89
CA LYS A 195 3.98 4.56 10.84
C LYS A 195 5.44 4.99 11.10
N HIS A 196 5.89 5.05 12.37
CA HIS A 196 7.26 5.42 12.71
C HIS A 196 8.12 4.21 13.12
N HIS A 197 7.58 3.31 13.95
CA HIS A 197 8.34 2.19 14.49
C HIS A 197 8.38 0.98 13.56
N GLU A 198 7.37 0.82 12.70
CA GLU A 198 7.23 -0.30 11.76
C GLU A 198 7.26 0.18 10.29
N GLN A 199 7.90 1.33 10.04
CA GLN A 199 7.96 1.94 8.72
C GLN A 199 8.58 1.03 7.65
N HIS A 200 9.66 0.31 7.98
CA HIS A 200 10.27 -0.63 7.05
C HIS A 200 9.30 -1.77 6.69
N ALA A 201 8.60 -2.32 7.67
CA ALA A 201 7.58 -3.36 7.43
C ALA A 201 6.47 -2.84 6.52
N LEU A 202 6.00 -1.61 6.76
CA LEU A 202 4.96 -0.96 5.95
C LEU A 202 5.40 -0.82 4.48
N ARG A 203 6.60 -0.31 4.24
CA ARG A 203 7.14 -0.11 2.89
C ARG A 203 7.37 -1.43 2.15
N LEU A 204 7.93 -2.43 2.85
CA LEU A 204 8.08 -3.78 2.32
C LEU A 204 6.74 -4.40 1.95
N ALA A 205 5.72 -4.29 2.81
CA ALA A 205 4.41 -4.84 2.55
C ALA A 205 3.74 -4.22 1.32
N PHE A 206 3.86 -2.90 1.13
CA PHE A 206 3.33 -2.22 -0.04
C PHE A 206 4.03 -2.66 -1.33
N PHE A 207 5.35 -2.71 -1.32
CA PHE A 207 6.12 -3.19 -2.46
C PHE A 207 5.78 -4.63 -2.82
N LEU A 208 5.77 -5.53 -1.83
CA LEU A 208 5.49 -6.94 -2.04
C LEU A 208 4.07 -7.18 -2.57
N ALA A 209 3.06 -6.43 -2.10
CA ALA A 209 1.71 -6.54 -2.62
C ALA A 209 1.62 -6.17 -4.11
N ASP A 210 2.30 -5.09 -4.52
CA ASP A 210 2.37 -4.67 -5.92
C ASP A 210 3.15 -5.69 -6.78
N GLU A 211 4.24 -6.24 -6.24
CA GLU A 211 5.07 -7.25 -6.91
C GLU A 211 4.32 -8.58 -7.13
N TRP A 212 3.69 -9.10 -6.08
CA TRP A 212 2.89 -10.32 -6.19
C TRP A 212 1.74 -10.19 -7.17
N ARG A 213 1.14 -8.99 -7.24
CA ARG A 213 0.08 -8.73 -8.20
C ARG A 213 0.60 -8.67 -9.63
N SER A 214 1.75 -8.02 -9.83
CA SER A 214 2.37 -7.87 -11.16
C SER A 214 2.76 -9.22 -11.76
N HIS A 215 3.19 -10.16 -10.91
CA HIS A 215 3.63 -11.50 -11.30
C HIS A 215 2.61 -12.60 -11.02
N ALA A 216 1.35 -12.25 -10.69
CA ALA A 216 0.33 -13.24 -10.37
C ALA A 216 0.02 -14.21 -11.52
N TYR A 217 0.24 -13.81 -12.77
CA TYR A 217 0.07 -14.64 -13.97
C TYR A 217 1.33 -15.45 -14.33
N ASP A 218 2.47 -15.13 -13.73
CA ASP A 218 3.73 -15.81 -14.01
C ASP A 218 3.89 -17.01 -13.08
N THR A 219 3.58 -18.20 -13.59
CA THR A 219 3.68 -19.45 -12.83
C THR A 219 5.12 -19.84 -12.49
N HIS A 220 6.11 -19.22 -13.09
CA HIS A 220 7.53 -19.48 -12.90
C HIS A 220 8.23 -18.42 -12.07
N HIS A 221 7.52 -17.41 -11.60
CA HIS A 221 8.12 -16.35 -10.79
C HIS A 221 8.42 -16.85 -9.37
N ASP A 222 9.70 -16.91 -9.03
CA ASP A 222 10.17 -17.46 -7.75
C ASP A 222 10.12 -16.45 -6.58
N TYR A 223 9.74 -15.19 -6.83
CA TYR A 223 9.74 -14.09 -5.85
C TYR A 223 11.07 -13.96 -5.10
N ILE A 224 12.16 -14.03 -5.86
CA ILE A 224 13.53 -13.94 -5.34
C ILE A 224 14.08 -12.54 -5.65
N PHE A 225 14.58 -11.87 -4.61
CA PHE A 225 15.16 -10.53 -4.68
C PHE A 225 16.54 -10.54 -4.07
N THR A 226 17.46 -9.75 -4.61
CA THR A 226 18.62 -9.37 -3.79
C THR A 226 18.15 -8.41 -2.69
N MET A 227 18.79 -8.41 -1.54
CA MET A 227 18.41 -7.48 -0.47
C MET A 227 18.56 -6.03 -0.92
N ALA A 228 19.59 -5.70 -1.69
CA ALA A 228 19.78 -4.36 -2.26
C ALA A 228 18.59 -3.94 -3.16
N GLU A 229 18.13 -4.84 -4.02
CA GLU A 229 16.97 -4.62 -4.89
C GLU A 229 15.68 -4.44 -4.06
N LEU A 230 15.46 -5.33 -3.10
CA LEU A 230 14.30 -5.27 -2.21
C LEU A 230 14.20 -3.90 -1.51
N LEU A 231 15.33 -3.43 -0.94
CA LEU A 231 15.38 -2.13 -0.27
C LEU A 231 15.16 -0.96 -1.24
N ALA A 232 15.80 -0.99 -2.40
CA ALA A 232 15.67 0.06 -3.40
C ALA A 232 14.22 0.18 -3.90
N ARG A 233 13.59 -0.94 -4.25
CA ARG A 233 12.21 -0.98 -4.74
C ARG A 233 11.18 -0.64 -3.65
N SER A 234 11.47 -0.98 -2.39
CA SER A 234 10.67 -0.57 -1.23
C SER A 234 10.93 0.88 -0.78
N VAL A 235 11.76 1.64 -1.52
CA VAL A 235 12.13 3.04 -1.20
C VAL A 235 12.76 3.15 0.20
N ILE A 236 13.50 2.13 0.63
CA ILE A 236 14.23 2.13 1.90
C ILE A 236 15.66 2.57 1.62
N ARG A 237 16.06 3.70 2.20
CA ARG A 237 17.40 4.26 2.02
C ARG A 237 18.44 3.43 2.75
N VAL A 238 19.49 3.04 2.04
CA VAL A 238 20.66 2.33 2.62
C VAL A 238 21.67 3.34 3.13
N ASP A 239 21.85 3.38 4.45
CA ASP A 239 22.94 4.10 5.08
C ASP A 239 24.07 3.10 5.42
N LYS A 240 25.18 3.19 4.67
CA LYS A 240 26.33 2.29 4.83
C LYS A 240 26.92 2.32 6.24
N ARG A 241 26.86 3.47 6.95
CA ARG A 241 27.39 3.61 8.31
C ARG A 241 26.59 2.81 9.34
N ASN A 242 25.30 2.68 9.10
CA ASN A 242 24.34 2.03 9.99
C ASN A 242 23.84 0.69 9.45
N LEU A 243 24.42 0.19 8.36
CA LEU A 243 23.92 -0.99 7.65
C LEU A 243 23.85 -2.22 8.56
N THR A 244 24.98 -2.60 9.17
CA THR A 244 25.08 -3.82 9.97
C THR A 244 24.45 -3.70 11.36
N ASN A 245 24.56 -2.51 11.96
CA ASN A 245 24.15 -2.32 13.36
C ASN A 245 22.66 -1.94 13.52
N ARG A 246 22.05 -1.35 12.49
CA ARG A 246 20.68 -0.87 12.59
C ARG A 246 19.79 -1.35 11.44
N LEU A 247 20.21 -1.15 10.19
CA LEU A 247 19.35 -1.40 9.05
C LEU A 247 19.07 -2.90 8.88
N ALA A 248 20.08 -3.73 8.77
CA ALA A 248 19.91 -5.16 8.56
C ALA A 248 19.07 -5.83 9.67
N PRO A 249 19.35 -5.62 10.97
CA PRO A 249 18.48 -6.14 12.02
C PRO A 249 17.04 -5.61 11.97
N SER A 250 16.86 -4.35 11.58
CA SER A 250 15.54 -3.75 11.46
C SER A 250 14.73 -4.35 10.31
N ILE A 251 15.36 -4.65 9.17
CA ILE A 251 14.71 -5.30 8.03
C ILE A 251 14.37 -6.75 8.35
N GLU A 252 15.28 -7.51 8.92
CA GLU A 252 15.01 -8.89 9.33
C GLU A 252 13.86 -8.95 10.35
N LYS A 253 13.85 -8.04 11.33
CA LYS A 253 12.75 -7.88 12.28
C LYS A 253 11.42 -7.51 11.58
N SER A 254 11.49 -6.68 10.54
CA SER A 254 10.31 -6.28 9.76
C SER A 254 9.74 -7.45 8.97
N LEU A 255 10.59 -8.27 8.34
CA LEU A 255 10.14 -9.48 7.65
C LEU A 255 9.51 -10.49 8.63
N GLU A 256 10.13 -10.69 9.80
CA GLU A 256 9.55 -11.53 10.84
C GLU A 256 8.21 -11.02 11.33
N LEU A 257 8.07 -9.71 11.55
CA LEU A 257 6.81 -9.09 11.92
C LEU A 257 5.72 -9.32 10.87
N LEU A 258 6.05 -9.13 9.59
CA LEU A 258 5.12 -9.36 8.48
C LEU A 258 4.69 -10.83 8.41
N ARG A 259 5.61 -11.77 8.63
CA ARG A 259 5.33 -13.21 8.69
C ARG A 259 4.43 -13.53 9.89
N ALA A 260 4.79 -13.06 11.08
CA ALA A 260 4.03 -13.30 12.30
C ALA A 260 2.59 -12.77 12.22
N ARG A 261 2.37 -11.67 11.49
CA ARG A 261 1.04 -11.12 11.20
C ARG A 261 0.35 -11.79 10.01
N GLY A 262 0.99 -12.75 9.33
CA GLY A 262 0.46 -13.44 8.16
C GLY A 262 0.25 -12.52 6.93
N ILE A 263 0.98 -11.40 6.89
CA ILE A 263 0.98 -10.47 5.74
C ILE A 263 1.85 -11.04 4.62
N ILE A 264 2.94 -11.73 4.96
CA ILE A 264 3.72 -12.56 4.05
C ILE A 264 3.57 -14.03 4.45
N GLY A 265 3.71 -14.94 3.48
CA GLY A 265 3.60 -16.39 3.73
C GLY A 265 4.87 -16.92 4.39
N SER A 266 5.98 -16.76 3.74
CA SER A 266 7.30 -17.15 4.25
C SER A 266 8.39 -16.28 3.66
N TYR A 267 9.53 -16.26 4.31
CA TYR A 267 10.75 -15.67 3.78
C TYR A 267 11.96 -16.52 4.17
N GLU A 268 12.93 -16.58 3.29
CA GLU A 268 14.19 -17.30 3.52
C GLU A 268 15.35 -16.64 2.79
N CYS A 269 16.52 -16.63 3.41
CA CYS A 269 17.77 -16.30 2.75
C CYS A 269 18.31 -17.55 2.06
N LEU A 270 18.52 -17.50 0.73
CA LEU A 270 18.91 -18.68 -0.05
C LEU A 270 20.35 -19.13 0.17
N ALA A 271 21.19 -18.26 0.72
CA ALA A 271 22.56 -18.57 1.09
C ALA A 271 22.87 -18.01 2.48
N PRO A 272 23.43 -18.78 3.39
CA PRO A 272 23.77 -18.32 4.73
C PRO A 272 24.79 -17.19 4.67
N ILE A 273 24.61 -16.17 5.51
CA ILE A 273 25.49 -15.02 5.61
C ILE A 273 26.34 -15.16 6.87
N ASP A 274 27.65 -15.15 6.71
CA ASP A 274 28.57 -15.17 7.82
C ASP A 274 28.71 -13.78 8.45
N LYS A 275 27.94 -13.52 9.49
CA LYS A 275 27.88 -12.22 10.19
C LYS A 275 29.15 -11.97 11.04
N SER A 276 30.07 -12.91 11.14
CA SER A 276 31.36 -12.73 11.85
C SER A 276 32.39 -11.96 11.02
N LYS A 277 32.20 -11.91 9.69
CA LYS A 277 33.12 -11.22 8.78
C LYS A 277 32.97 -9.69 8.87
N PRO A 278 34.07 -8.91 8.78
CA PRO A 278 34.03 -7.45 8.88
C PRO A 278 33.15 -6.78 7.84
N GLN A 279 32.99 -7.37 6.66
CA GLN A 279 32.23 -6.79 5.52
C GLN A 279 30.91 -7.51 5.27
N TRP A 280 30.39 -8.26 6.22
CA TRP A 280 29.14 -9.02 6.05
C TRP A 280 27.97 -8.19 5.58
N GLY A 281 27.97 -6.87 5.80
CA GLY A 281 26.92 -5.98 5.32
C GLY A 281 26.83 -5.93 3.79
N ASN A 282 27.97 -6.00 3.07
CA ASN A 282 27.96 -6.08 1.60
C ASN A 282 27.43 -7.44 1.14
N ASP A 283 27.83 -8.52 1.80
CA ASP A 283 27.32 -9.87 1.51
C ASP A 283 25.82 -9.94 1.78
N TRP A 284 25.34 -9.27 2.84
CA TRP A 284 23.91 -9.17 3.14
C TRP A 284 23.14 -8.40 2.07
N LEU A 285 23.66 -7.29 1.55
CA LEU A 285 23.02 -6.56 0.44
C LEU A 285 22.98 -7.38 -0.85
N ALA A 286 24.01 -8.17 -1.13
CA ALA A 286 24.09 -9.06 -2.29
C ALA A 286 23.32 -10.37 -2.11
N SER A 287 22.92 -10.72 -0.89
CA SER A 287 22.23 -11.97 -0.59
C SER A 287 20.85 -12.04 -1.26
N ARG A 288 20.46 -13.25 -1.66
CA ARG A 288 19.20 -13.52 -2.33
C ARG A 288 18.18 -14.04 -1.34
N TRP A 289 17.02 -13.42 -1.33
CA TRP A 289 15.91 -13.74 -0.43
C TRP A 289 14.68 -14.12 -1.23
N ARG A 290 14.08 -15.25 -0.86
CA ARG A 290 12.77 -15.65 -1.38
C ARG A 290 11.71 -15.17 -0.40
N ILE A 291 10.70 -14.42 -0.88
CA ILE A 291 9.61 -13.89 -0.06
C ILE A 291 8.29 -14.24 -0.74
N LEU A 292 7.56 -15.18 -0.17
CA LEU A 292 6.35 -15.72 -0.77
C LEU A 292 5.09 -14.99 -0.26
N PRO A 293 4.08 -14.82 -1.14
CA PRO A 293 2.79 -14.32 -0.72
C PRO A 293 2.10 -15.27 0.28
N PRO A 294 1.18 -14.77 1.12
CA PRO A 294 0.36 -15.62 1.97
C PRO A 294 -0.58 -16.48 1.12
N GLU A 295 -0.86 -17.69 1.58
CA GLU A 295 -1.69 -18.64 0.84
C GLU A 295 -3.10 -18.10 0.54
N SER A 296 -3.68 -17.33 1.46
CA SER A 296 -4.98 -16.68 1.27
C SER A 296 -5.00 -15.73 0.07
N LEU A 297 -3.89 -15.01 -0.18
CA LEU A 297 -3.77 -14.12 -1.34
C LEU A 297 -3.66 -14.92 -2.65
N LEU A 298 -2.89 -16.00 -2.65
CA LEU A 298 -2.79 -16.90 -3.82
C LEU A 298 -4.15 -17.50 -4.16
N GLN A 299 -4.90 -17.96 -3.15
CA GLN A 299 -6.25 -18.50 -3.34
C GLN A 299 -7.21 -17.41 -3.89
N SER A 300 -7.13 -16.19 -3.39
CA SER A 300 -7.92 -15.06 -3.91
C SER A 300 -7.61 -14.80 -5.39
N TYR A 301 -6.33 -14.76 -5.76
CA TYR A 301 -5.92 -14.57 -7.14
C TYR A 301 -6.37 -15.71 -8.06
N MET A 302 -6.28 -16.96 -7.61
CA MET A 302 -6.81 -18.11 -8.36
C MET A 302 -8.33 -18.04 -8.53
N ALA A 303 -9.06 -17.73 -7.48
CA ALA A 303 -10.53 -17.60 -7.52
C ALA A 303 -11.01 -16.50 -8.48
N LYS A 304 -10.21 -15.44 -8.66
CA LYS A 304 -10.47 -14.35 -9.62
C LYS A 304 -9.95 -14.63 -11.02
N GLY A 305 -9.38 -15.79 -11.29
CA GLY A 305 -8.74 -16.12 -12.56
C GLY A 305 -7.50 -15.27 -12.86
N ILE A 306 -6.88 -14.70 -11.83
CA ILE A 306 -5.70 -13.84 -11.95
C ILE A 306 -4.42 -14.67 -11.95
N ALA A 307 -4.36 -15.73 -11.14
CA ALA A 307 -3.24 -16.64 -11.06
C ALA A 307 -3.62 -18.03 -11.56
N GLN A 308 -2.68 -18.68 -12.25
CA GLN A 308 -2.76 -20.12 -12.51
C GLN A 308 -1.92 -20.84 -11.44
N PRO A 309 -2.38 -22.00 -10.91
CA PRO A 309 -1.61 -22.73 -9.93
C PRO A 309 -0.31 -23.24 -10.55
N SER A 310 0.84 -22.81 -10.02
CA SER A 310 2.13 -23.40 -10.37
C SER A 310 2.19 -24.86 -9.89
N ALA A 311 3.02 -25.70 -10.52
CA ALA A 311 3.19 -27.09 -10.09
C ALA A 311 3.59 -27.21 -8.61
N SER A 312 4.38 -26.27 -8.09
CA SER A 312 4.75 -26.19 -6.68
C SER A 312 3.59 -25.78 -5.76
N THR A 313 2.70 -24.92 -6.24
CA THR A 313 1.50 -24.49 -5.51
C THR A 313 0.45 -25.62 -5.51
N GLN A 314 0.29 -26.34 -6.60
CA GLN A 314 -0.57 -27.53 -6.68
C GLN A 314 -0.11 -28.61 -5.70
N ALA A 315 1.18 -28.83 -5.56
CA ALA A 315 1.72 -29.82 -4.61
C ALA A 315 1.43 -29.43 -3.14
N ARG A 316 1.36 -28.14 -2.82
CA ARG A 316 1.01 -27.65 -1.47
C ARG A 316 -0.49 -27.67 -1.17
N LEU A 317 -1.32 -27.46 -2.19
CA LEU A 317 -2.79 -27.46 -2.05
C LEU A 317 -3.39 -28.87 -2.16
N SER A 318 -2.63 -29.86 -2.64
CA SER A 318 -3.10 -31.25 -2.71
C SER A 318 -3.14 -31.84 -1.29
N PRO A 319 -4.27 -32.39 -0.85
CA PRO A 319 -4.34 -33.08 0.44
C PRO A 319 -3.31 -34.22 0.46
N PRO A 320 -2.67 -34.51 1.60
CA PRO A 320 -1.69 -35.57 1.69
C PRO A 320 -2.34 -36.86 1.21
N LYS A 321 -1.74 -37.46 0.17
CA LYS A 321 -2.20 -38.76 -0.34
C LYS A 321 -2.14 -39.74 0.82
N HIS A 322 -3.30 -40.11 1.37
CA HIS A 322 -3.40 -41.19 2.32
C HIS A 322 -2.73 -42.41 1.72
N ARG A 323 -1.56 -42.79 2.24
CA ARG A 323 -0.94 -44.10 1.97
C ARG A 323 -1.93 -45.16 2.37
N ARG A 324 -2.63 -45.73 1.40
CA ARG A 324 -3.41 -46.95 1.61
C ARG A 324 -2.43 -47.98 2.18
N GLY A 325 -2.68 -48.31 3.44
CA GLY A 325 -1.94 -49.33 4.13
C GLY A 325 -2.00 -50.63 3.32
N ARG A 326 -0.82 -51.16 3.01
CA ARG A 326 -0.70 -52.54 2.49
C ARG A 326 -1.25 -53.47 3.52
N THR A 327 -2.42 -54.07 3.26
CA THR A 327 -2.91 -55.23 3.99
C THR A 327 -1.85 -56.34 3.90
N PRO A 328 -1.37 -56.93 5.01
CA PRO A 328 -0.49 -58.08 4.94
C PRO A 328 -1.33 -59.25 4.39
N LYS A 329 -0.82 -59.86 3.32
CA LYS A 329 -1.33 -61.18 2.89
C LYS A 329 -0.97 -62.18 3.98
N GLY A 330 -1.97 -62.64 4.70
CA GLY A 330 -1.86 -63.82 5.54
C GLY A 330 -1.58 -65.06 4.69
N GLY A 331 -0.54 -65.77 5.11
CA GLY A 331 -0.28 -67.10 4.69
C GLY A 331 -1.08 -68.12 5.56
#